data_55b06ea8197271d243e821f9a1895b79
#
_entry.id   55b06ea8197271d243e821f9a1895b79
#
_cell.length_a   1.000
_cell.length_b   1.000
_cell.length_c   1.000
_cell.angle_alpha   90.00
_cell.angle_beta   90.00
_cell.angle_gamma   90.00
#
_symmetry.space_group_name_H-M   'P 1'
#
loop_
_entity.id
_entity.type
_entity.pdbx_description
1 polymer ?
#
loop_
_entity_poly.entity_id
_entity_poly.type
_entity_poly.pdbx_seq_one_letter_code
_entity_poly.pdbx_strand_id
1 'polypeptide(L)'
;TGDNHIFCLTIPMDSFNFLPGIEEINSDEQIFDKHKFDTIVVLDSGDLEYAGIHTHIEKLPYNPLIVNIDHHPTNTNFGHINLVETNAASTTDILYRLLDHNRFNITKDIATCLLTGIMTDTGSFSNLATTYQSIQNASELLINGAQKQEIINNALTNQSIGMLKLWGRAFSRLIKSEFTDVVITVITQKDFEECGVENDSAEGVANFLNNLHGAKAVLVLKEQKGGTIKGSLRTTRDEVDVSGFARLFGGGGHKKAAGFSINGKIKETPSGWRIV
;
A
#
# COMPACT_ATOMS: atom_id res chain seq x y z
N THR A 1 -3.25 25.39 17.91
CA THR A 1 -3.40 24.40 19.00
C THR A 1 -4.86 24.00 19.08
N GLY A 2 -5.31 23.09 18.28
CA GLY A 2 -6.62 22.45 18.34
C GLY A 2 -6.46 21.00 18.79
N ASP A 3 -7.56 20.32 19.08
CA ASP A 3 -7.56 18.89 19.29
C ASP A 3 -7.27 18.21 17.95
N ASN A 4 -6.22 17.39 17.93
CA ASN A 4 -5.85 16.62 16.76
C ASN A 4 -6.26 15.16 16.97
N HIS A 5 -6.84 14.55 15.95
CA HIS A 5 -7.22 13.15 15.94
C HIS A 5 -6.64 12.49 14.71
N ILE A 6 -6.11 11.29 14.86
CA ILE A 6 -5.60 10.48 13.77
C ILE A 6 -6.55 9.30 13.60
N PHE A 7 -7.13 9.17 12.42
CA PHE A 7 -8.06 8.10 12.09
C PHE A 7 -7.51 7.23 10.95
N CYS A 8 -7.62 5.92 11.11
CA CYS A 8 -7.37 4.97 10.05
C CYS A 8 -8.45 3.89 10.09
N LEU A 9 -9.07 3.56 8.95
CA LEU A 9 -10.17 2.59 8.87
C LEU A 9 -9.79 1.21 9.43
N THR A 10 -8.53 0.84 9.31
CA THR A 10 -7.99 -0.41 9.84
C THR A 10 -6.85 -0.15 10.80
N ILE A 11 -6.74 -0.96 11.84
CA ILE A 11 -5.59 -0.88 12.76
C ILE A 11 -4.31 -1.20 11.96
N PRO A 12 -3.25 -0.39 12.12
CA PRO A 12 -1.97 -0.66 11.47
C PRO A 12 -1.42 -2.05 11.83
N MET A 13 -0.71 -2.66 10.90
CA MET A 13 -0.07 -3.96 11.14
C MET A 13 0.98 -3.88 12.27
N ASP A 14 1.15 -4.96 13.02
CA ASP A 14 2.12 -5.05 14.12
C ASP A 14 3.55 -4.68 13.72
N SER A 15 3.89 -4.85 12.45
CA SER A 15 5.18 -4.44 11.89
C SER A 15 5.47 -2.94 11.98
N PHE A 16 4.44 -2.13 12.23
CA PHE A 16 4.56 -0.68 12.42
C PHE A 16 4.49 -0.23 13.89
N ASN A 17 4.32 -1.15 14.84
CA ASN A 17 4.24 -0.82 16.28
C ASN A 17 5.49 -0.12 16.83
N PHE A 18 6.60 -0.12 16.10
CA PHE A 18 7.81 0.62 16.45
C PHE A 18 7.75 2.12 16.14
N LEU A 19 6.75 2.57 15.34
CA LEU A 19 6.64 3.96 14.95
C LEU A 19 6.17 4.83 16.11
N PRO A 20 6.83 5.97 16.36
CA PRO A 20 6.39 6.93 17.36
C PRO A 20 4.97 7.45 17.06
N GLY A 21 4.10 7.48 18.06
CA GLY A 21 2.72 7.96 17.97
C GLY A 21 1.74 6.96 17.34
N ILE A 22 2.14 5.72 17.09
CA ILE A 22 1.25 4.69 16.51
C ILE A 22 0.01 4.45 17.38
N GLU A 23 0.16 4.60 18.69
CA GLU A 23 -0.91 4.46 19.69
C GLU A 23 -1.98 5.55 19.62
N GLU A 24 -1.71 6.67 18.94
CA GLU A 24 -2.65 7.74 18.72
C GLU A 24 -3.62 7.46 17.58
N ILE A 25 -3.36 6.43 16.77
CA ILE A 25 -4.23 6.06 15.66
C ILE A 25 -5.50 5.42 16.19
N ASN A 26 -6.63 6.00 15.82
CA ASN A 26 -7.96 5.55 16.19
C ASN A 26 -8.66 4.93 14.97
N SER A 27 -9.29 3.78 15.14
CA SER A 27 -10.13 3.12 14.11
C SER A 27 -11.62 3.11 14.50
N ASP A 28 -12.02 3.78 15.61
CA ASP A 28 -13.42 3.92 15.99
C ASP A 28 -14.09 5.00 15.13
N GLU A 29 -14.97 4.57 14.22
CA GLU A 29 -15.74 5.45 13.34
C GLU A 29 -16.63 6.45 14.10
N GLN A 30 -16.95 6.19 15.37
CA GLN A 30 -17.70 7.13 16.23
C GLN A 30 -16.97 8.46 16.46
N ILE A 31 -15.69 8.55 16.05
CA ILE A 31 -14.94 9.81 16.11
C ILE A 31 -15.65 10.92 15.33
N PHE A 32 -16.32 10.58 14.21
CA PHE A 32 -17.06 11.53 13.38
C PHE A 32 -18.36 12.02 14.03
N ASP A 33 -18.92 11.26 14.97
CA ASP A 33 -20.11 11.63 15.74
C ASP A 33 -19.76 12.41 17.02
N LYS A 34 -18.59 12.10 17.60
CA LYS A 34 -18.16 12.65 18.90
C LYS A 34 -17.46 14.00 18.79
N HIS A 35 -16.84 14.30 17.63
CA HIS A 35 -16.01 15.47 17.44
C HIS A 35 -16.49 16.31 16.25
N LYS A 36 -16.26 17.62 16.32
CA LYS A 36 -16.45 18.54 15.21
C LYS A 36 -15.09 18.92 14.62
N PHE A 37 -14.89 18.63 13.35
CA PHE A 37 -13.65 18.90 12.65
C PHE A 37 -13.77 20.15 11.79
N ASP A 38 -12.89 21.12 11.99
CA ASP A 38 -12.78 22.29 11.11
C ASP A 38 -12.05 21.91 9.80
N THR A 39 -11.07 21.01 9.93
CA THR A 39 -10.25 20.53 8.80
C THR A 39 -10.05 19.02 8.91
N ILE A 40 -10.18 18.33 7.78
CA ILE A 40 -9.84 16.92 7.62
C ILE A 40 -8.71 16.84 6.60
N VAL A 41 -7.55 16.30 7.02
CA VAL A 41 -6.42 16.06 6.12
C VAL A 41 -6.43 14.58 5.74
N VAL A 42 -6.63 14.30 4.47
CA VAL A 42 -6.60 12.93 3.91
C VAL A 42 -5.25 12.71 3.27
N LEU A 43 -4.57 11.65 3.72
CA LEU A 43 -3.23 11.31 3.27
C LEU A 43 -3.25 9.98 2.53
N ASP A 44 -2.54 9.90 1.40
CA ASP A 44 -2.25 8.66 0.67
C ASP A 44 -3.50 7.92 0.18
N SER A 45 -4.50 8.67 -0.29
CA SER A 45 -5.75 8.10 -0.81
C SER A 45 -6.20 8.78 -2.09
N GLY A 46 -6.55 7.97 -3.10
CA GLY A 46 -7.02 8.44 -4.40
C GLY A 46 -8.39 9.11 -4.37
N ASP A 47 -9.25 8.75 -3.40
CA ASP A 47 -10.57 9.31 -3.20
C ASP A 47 -11.08 9.05 -1.78
N LEU A 48 -12.25 9.62 -1.43
CA LEU A 48 -12.86 9.49 -0.10
C LEU A 48 -13.47 8.10 0.15
N GLU A 49 -13.86 7.38 -0.89
CA GLU A 49 -14.40 6.01 -0.76
C GLU A 49 -13.28 5.05 -0.37
N TYR A 50 -12.14 5.17 -1.05
CA TYR A 50 -10.95 4.37 -0.73
C TYR A 50 -10.39 4.70 0.66
N ALA A 51 -10.46 5.99 1.08
CA ALA A 51 -10.13 6.40 2.44
C ALA A 51 -11.13 5.86 3.50
N GLY A 52 -12.27 5.33 3.07
CA GLY A 52 -13.32 4.79 3.95
C GLY A 52 -14.11 5.84 4.73
N ILE A 53 -14.00 7.12 4.38
CA ILE A 53 -14.62 8.24 5.14
C ILE A 53 -15.72 8.97 4.37
N HIS A 54 -16.00 8.59 3.12
CA HIS A 54 -16.99 9.26 2.27
C HIS A 54 -18.36 9.39 2.94
N THR A 55 -18.92 8.26 3.41
CA THR A 55 -20.23 8.22 4.04
C THR A 55 -20.30 8.95 5.39
N HIS A 56 -19.16 9.06 6.09
CA HIS A 56 -19.09 9.84 7.33
C HIS A 56 -19.12 11.33 7.03
N ILE A 57 -18.34 11.79 6.05
CA ILE A 57 -18.31 13.19 5.64
C ILE A 57 -19.68 13.65 5.13
N GLU A 58 -20.36 12.84 4.30
CA GLU A 58 -21.69 13.16 3.77
C GLU A 58 -22.76 13.35 4.87
N LYS A 59 -22.64 12.65 6.00
CA LYS A 59 -23.57 12.73 7.12
C LYS A 59 -23.29 13.88 8.07
N LEU A 60 -22.15 14.56 7.95
CA LEU A 60 -21.84 15.69 8.83
C LEU A 60 -22.82 16.83 8.59
N PRO A 61 -23.36 17.45 9.67
CA PRO A 61 -24.28 18.59 9.56
C PRO A 61 -23.58 19.92 9.20
N TYR A 62 -22.29 19.84 8.83
CA TYR A 62 -21.42 20.97 8.47
C TYR A 62 -20.38 20.50 7.43
N ASN A 63 -19.72 21.45 6.77
CA ASN A 63 -18.71 21.15 5.76
C ASN A 63 -17.31 21.47 6.31
N PRO A 64 -16.48 20.47 6.65
CA PRO A 64 -15.10 20.70 7.03
C PRO A 64 -14.25 21.09 5.81
N LEU A 65 -13.15 21.79 6.02
CA LEU A 65 -12.13 21.97 4.99
C LEU A 65 -11.44 20.62 4.74
N ILE A 66 -11.49 20.11 3.51
CA ILE A 66 -10.82 18.86 3.13
C ILE A 66 -9.51 19.21 2.43
N VAL A 67 -8.40 18.74 2.98
CA VAL A 67 -7.07 18.82 2.38
C VAL A 67 -6.66 17.42 1.96
N ASN A 68 -6.30 17.25 0.70
CA ASN A 68 -5.85 15.99 0.11
C ASN A 68 -4.36 16.09 -0.21
N ILE A 69 -3.55 15.18 0.33
CA ILE A 69 -2.12 15.06 0.01
C ILE A 69 -1.85 13.64 -0.44
N ASP A 70 -1.41 13.46 -1.69
CA ASP A 70 -1.31 12.12 -2.30
C ASP A 70 -0.28 12.09 -3.43
N HIS A 71 0.17 10.89 -3.79
CA HIS A 71 1.06 10.65 -4.93
C HIS A 71 0.46 9.75 -6.01
N HIS A 72 -0.77 9.24 -5.81
CA HIS A 72 -1.38 8.32 -6.76
C HIS A 72 -1.88 9.01 -8.03
N PRO A 73 -1.53 8.53 -9.24
CA PRO A 73 -2.01 9.10 -10.50
C PRO A 73 -3.52 8.90 -10.73
N THR A 74 -4.17 8.05 -9.93
CA THR A 74 -5.62 7.84 -9.97
C THR A 74 -6.38 8.77 -9.04
N ASN A 75 -5.70 9.69 -8.35
CA ASN A 75 -6.33 10.63 -7.44
C ASN A 75 -7.35 11.52 -8.15
N THR A 76 -8.53 11.64 -7.57
CA THR A 76 -9.66 12.39 -8.14
C THR A 76 -9.65 13.88 -7.82
N ASN A 77 -8.66 14.35 -7.06
CA ASN A 77 -8.54 15.74 -6.55
C ASN A 77 -9.79 16.16 -5.75
N PHE A 78 -10.27 15.30 -4.88
CA PHE A 78 -11.51 15.44 -4.12
C PHE A 78 -11.47 16.50 -3.01
N GLY A 79 -10.30 16.97 -2.64
CA GLY A 79 -10.12 17.98 -1.58
C GLY A 79 -10.47 19.39 -2.02
N HIS A 80 -10.78 20.26 -1.08
CA HIS A 80 -10.83 21.71 -1.31
C HIS A 80 -9.43 22.27 -1.60
N ILE A 81 -8.41 21.66 -0.98
CA ILE A 81 -6.99 21.89 -1.26
C ILE A 81 -6.40 20.54 -1.64
N ASN A 82 -5.71 20.47 -2.78
CA ASN A 82 -5.09 19.26 -3.28
C ASN A 82 -3.58 19.49 -3.49
N LEU A 83 -2.76 18.70 -2.81
CA LEU A 83 -1.33 18.60 -3.03
C LEU A 83 -1.05 17.17 -3.55
N VAL A 84 -1.24 16.98 -4.85
CA VAL A 84 -1.10 15.69 -5.52
C VAL A 84 0.09 15.72 -6.46
N GLU A 85 1.10 14.91 -6.17
CA GLU A 85 2.35 14.85 -6.94
C GLU A 85 2.64 13.42 -7.41
N THR A 86 2.17 13.08 -8.59
CA THR A 86 2.24 11.71 -9.15
C THR A 86 3.66 11.24 -9.48
N ASN A 87 4.65 12.12 -9.44
CA ASN A 87 6.07 11.80 -9.62
C ASN A 87 6.82 11.64 -8.29
N ALA A 88 6.17 11.92 -7.16
CA ALA A 88 6.76 11.68 -5.85
C ALA A 88 6.85 10.17 -5.57
N ALA A 89 7.88 9.76 -4.85
CA ALA A 89 8.10 8.36 -4.52
C ALA A 89 7.06 7.80 -3.54
N SER A 90 6.52 8.68 -2.68
CA SER A 90 5.50 8.38 -1.67
C SER A 90 4.82 9.66 -1.20
N THR A 91 3.69 9.55 -0.54
CA THR A 91 3.07 10.71 0.14
C THR A 91 3.95 11.26 1.26
N THR A 92 4.72 10.43 1.94
CA THR A 92 5.69 10.88 2.95
C THR A 92 6.87 11.68 2.35
N ASP A 93 7.24 11.42 1.11
CA ASP A 93 8.21 12.24 0.35
C ASP A 93 7.69 13.66 0.11
N ILE A 94 6.40 13.80 -0.21
CA ILE A 94 5.71 15.10 -0.32
C ILE A 94 5.66 15.81 1.04
N LEU A 95 5.28 15.08 2.09
CA LEU A 95 5.19 15.63 3.45
C LEU A 95 6.54 16.10 3.96
N TYR A 96 7.62 15.36 3.70
CA TYR A 96 8.97 15.80 4.06
C TYR A 96 9.29 17.18 3.43
N ARG A 97 9.08 17.32 2.11
CA ARG A 97 9.33 18.57 1.40
C ARG A 97 8.45 19.73 1.89
N LEU A 98 7.20 19.44 2.24
CA LEU A 98 6.28 20.43 2.81
C LEU A 98 6.79 20.93 4.17
N LEU A 99 7.23 20.03 5.04
CA LEU A 99 7.75 20.37 6.37
C LEU A 99 9.09 21.13 6.26
N ASP A 100 10.01 20.65 5.44
CA ASP A 100 11.31 21.26 5.22
C ASP A 100 11.19 22.68 4.62
N HIS A 101 10.36 22.84 3.59
CA HIS A 101 10.09 24.15 2.98
C HIS A 101 9.57 25.17 3.99
N ASN A 102 8.72 24.74 4.90
CA ASN A 102 8.17 25.59 5.96
C ASN A 102 9.08 25.66 7.20
N ARG A 103 10.29 25.09 7.13
CA ARG A 103 11.31 25.11 8.19
C ARG A 103 10.81 24.53 9.52
N PHE A 104 9.95 23.52 9.45
CA PHE A 104 9.57 22.77 10.63
C PHE A 104 10.78 22.02 11.18
N ASN A 105 10.88 21.92 12.49
CA ASN A 105 11.89 21.12 13.15
C ASN A 105 11.57 19.62 12.96
N ILE A 106 12.30 18.95 12.08
CA ILE A 106 12.15 17.52 11.83
C ILE A 106 12.90 16.77 12.91
N THR A 107 12.18 16.33 13.93
CA THR A 107 12.74 15.52 15.01
C THR A 107 13.11 14.11 14.52
N LYS A 108 13.87 13.37 15.32
CA LYS A 108 14.18 11.95 15.07
C LYS A 108 12.93 11.11 14.82
N ASP A 109 11.85 11.35 15.56
CA ASP A 109 10.61 10.62 15.48
C ASP A 109 9.88 10.91 14.16
N ILE A 110 9.73 12.19 13.81
CA ILE A 110 9.18 12.60 12.51
C ILE A 110 10.03 12.03 11.38
N ALA A 111 11.35 12.12 11.47
CA ALA A 111 12.26 11.58 10.47
C ALA A 111 12.10 10.07 10.30
N THR A 112 11.89 9.33 11.40
CA THR A 112 11.67 7.87 11.36
C THR A 112 10.35 7.54 10.66
N CYS A 113 9.26 8.22 10.98
CA CYS A 113 7.96 8.02 10.34
C CYS A 113 8.03 8.32 8.83
N LEU A 114 8.60 9.46 8.44
CA LEU A 114 8.71 9.86 7.04
C LEU A 114 9.61 8.91 6.24
N LEU A 115 10.76 8.52 6.79
CA LEU A 115 11.65 7.57 6.13
C LEU A 115 11.01 6.19 5.99
N THR A 116 10.18 5.76 6.95
CA THR A 116 9.45 4.50 6.84
C THR A 116 8.57 4.49 5.59
N GLY A 117 7.75 5.52 5.36
CA GLY A 117 6.91 5.58 4.16
C GLY A 117 7.72 5.62 2.87
N ILE A 118 8.79 6.42 2.79
CA ILE A 118 9.67 6.42 1.61
C ILE A 118 10.25 5.02 1.37
N MET A 119 10.74 4.34 2.41
CA MET A 119 11.36 3.02 2.26
C MET A 119 10.35 1.93 1.90
N THR A 120 9.13 1.96 2.44
CA THR A 120 8.09 0.98 2.12
C THR A 120 7.62 1.12 0.68
N ASP A 121 7.31 2.33 0.22
CA ASP A 121 6.80 2.58 -1.13
C ASP A 121 7.85 2.36 -2.22
N THR A 122 9.11 2.65 -1.93
CA THR A 122 10.22 2.40 -2.86
C THR A 122 10.77 0.98 -2.78
N GLY A 123 10.26 0.14 -1.86
CA GLY A 123 10.82 -1.18 -1.60
C GLY A 123 12.30 -1.10 -1.22
N SER A 124 12.64 -0.22 -0.29
CA SER A 124 14.03 0.10 0.08
C SER A 124 14.87 0.61 -1.10
N PHE A 125 14.30 1.48 -1.91
CA PHE A 125 14.93 2.08 -3.10
C PHE A 125 15.23 1.07 -4.22
N SER A 126 14.52 -0.06 -4.26
CA SER A 126 14.74 -1.12 -5.24
C SER A 126 13.76 -1.12 -6.41
N ASN A 127 12.68 -0.34 -6.35
CA ASN A 127 11.65 -0.31 -7.38
C ASN A 127 11.64 0.99 -8.19
N LEU A 128 10.79 1.07 -9.22
CA LEU A 128 10.71 2.20 -10.15
C LEU A 128 10.07 3.47 -9.56
N ALA A 129 9.48 3.41 -8.39
CA ALA A 129 9.02 4.59 -7.67
C ALA A 129 10.20 5.40 -7.07
N THR A 130 11.39 4.78 -6.99
CA THR A 130 12.59 5.44 -6.48
C THR A 130 13.00 6.59 -7.39
N THR A 131 13.07 7.79 -6.86
CA THR A 131 13.52 8.99 -7.56
C THR A 131 14.82 9.51 -6.94
N TYR A 132 15.54 10.35 -7.68
CA TYR A 132 16.70 11.07 -7.13
C TYR A 132 16.28 11.86 -5.88
N GLN A 133 15.14 12.55 -5.93
CA GLN A 133 14.64 13.36 -4.83
C GLN A 133 14.36 12.52 -3.59
N SER A 134 13.73 11.35 -3.74
CA SER A 134 13.45 10.47 -2.60
C SER A 134 14.71 9.94 -1.92
N ILE A 135 15.77 9.68 -2.68
CA ILE A 135 17.08 9.29 -2.12
C ILE A 135 17.71 10.45 -1.36
N GLN A 136 17.65 11.67 -1.91
CA GLN A 136 18.16 12.86 -1.27
C GLN A 136 17.39 13.14 0.03
N ASN A 137 16.06 13.13 -0.01
CA ASN A 137 15.21 13.34 1.16
C ASN A 137 15.45 12.27 2.24
N ALA A 138 15.63 11.01 1.85
CA ALA A 138 15.99 9.94 2.77
C ALA A 138 17.34 10.16 3.45
N SER A 139 18.32 10.69 2.72
CA SER A 139 19.63 11.06 3.28
C SER A 139 19.49 12.15 4.36
N GLU A 140 18.71 13.18 4.10
CA GLU A 140 18.45 14.24 5.08
C GLU A 140 17.68 13.70 6.31
N LEU A 141 16.71 12.82 6.11
CA LEU A 141 16.01 12.17 7.21
C LEU A 141 16.95 11.32 8.08
N LEU A 142 17.92 10.65 7.47
CA LEU A 142 18.96 9.90 8.20
C LEU A 142 19.86 10.83 9.01
N ILE A 143 20.23 12.01 8.46
CA ILE A 143 20.99 13.05 9.18
C ILE A 143 20.17 13.57 10.36
N ASN A 144 18.86 13.69 10.24
CA ASN A 144 17.94 14.05 11.32
C ASN A 144 17.70 12.90 12.33
N GLY A 145 18.39 11.77 12.17
CA GLY A 145 18.41 10.67 13.15
C GLY A 145 17.35 9.61 12.95
N ALA A 146 16.75 9.48 11.75
CA ALA A 146 15.79 8.42 11.44
C ALA A 146 16.37 7.03 11.74
N GLN A 147 15.57 6.16 12.35
CA GLN A 147 15.99 4.85 12.85
C GLN A 147 15.92 3.77 11.74
N LYS A 148 16.78 3.91 10.71
CA LYS A 148 16.81 3.00 9.55
C LYS A 148 16.84 1.53 9.92
N GLN A 149 17.63 1.13 10.96
CA GLN A 149 17.75 -0.27 11.31
C GLN A 149 16.43 -0.84 11.86
N GLU A 150 15.70 -0.05 12.65
CA GLU A 150 14.38 -0.44 13.14
C GLU A 150 13.36 -0.55 12.00
N ILE A 151 13.39 0.37 11.04
CA ILE A 151 12.56 0.30 9.84
C ILE A 151 12.82 -1.01 9.09
N ILE A 152 14.08 -1.34 8.84
CA ILE A 152 14.44 -2.58 8.14
C ILE A 152 13.95 -3.79 8.92
N ASN A 153 14.24 -3.86 10.21
CA ASN A 153 13.94 -5.03 11.01
C ASN A 153 12.45 -5.29 11.19
N ASN A 154 11.64 -4.23 11.27
CA ASN A 154 10.21 -4.35 11.57
C ASN A 154 9.35 -4.27 10.29
N ALA A 155 9.52 -3.23 9.48
CA ALA A 155 8.63 -2.97 8.34
C ALA A 155 9.02 -3.75 7.07
N LEU A 156 10.30 -4.11 6.89
CA LEU A 156 10.79 -4.66 5.62
C LEU A 156 11.21 -6.13 5.68
N THR A 157 11.72 -6.60 6.82
CA THR A 157 12.29 -7.97 6.92
C THR A 157 11.60 -8.86 7.95
N ASN A 158 10.61 -8.35 8.67
CA ASN A 158 9.93 -9.11 9.73
C ASN A 158 8.92 -10.12 9.13
N GLN A 159 9.46 -11.22 8.61
CA GLN A 159 8.65 -12.30 8.04
C GLN A 159 8.55 -13.47 9.02
N SER A 160 7.33 -13.88 9.37
CA SER A 160 7.10 -15.06 10.18
C SER A 160 7.44 -16.35 9.41
N ILE A 161 7.74 -17.44 10.12
CA ILE A 161 7.93 -18.77 9.50
C ILE A 161 6.67 -19.18 8.71
N GLY A 162 5.48 -18.88 9.22
CA GLY A 162 4.21 -19.11 8.51
C GLY A 162 4.17 -18.37 7.18
N MET A 163 4.59 -17.12 7.18
CA MET A 163 4.67 -16.30 5.96
C MET A 163 5.64 -16.90 4.94
N LEU A 164 6.83 -17.30 5.36
CA LEU A 164 7.81 -17.94 4.45
C LEU A 164 7.28 -19.26 3.88
N LYS A 165 6.54 -20.05 4.69
CA LYS A 165 5.85 -21.24 4.18
C LYS A 165 4.77 -20.92 3.16
N LEU A 166 3.98 -19.85 3.39
CA LEU A 166 2.97 -19.36 2.44
C LEU A 166 3.62 -18.93 1.12
N TRP A 167 4.71 -18.18 1.17
CA TRP A 167 5.49 -17.79 -0.02
C TRP A 167 6.04 -19.02 -0.75
N GLY A 168 6.56 -20.01 -0.01
CA GLY A 168 7.02 -21.27 -0.58
C GLY A 168 5.92 -21.99 -1.39
N ARG A 169 4.67 -22.00 -0.89
CA ARG A 169 3.52 -22.55 -1.64
C ARG A 169 3.21 -21.73 -2.90
N ALA A 170 3.18 -20.41 -2.78
CA ALA A 170 2.97 -19.53 -3.93
C ALA A 170 4.07 -19.76 -4.99
N PHE A 171 5.33 -19.88 -4.60
CA PHE A 171 6.44 -20.09 -5.52
C PHE A 171 6.42 -21.48 -6.17
N SER A 172 6.00 -22.52 -5.45
CA SER A 172 5.86 -23.88 -6.01
C SER A 172 4.77 -23.99 -7.08
N ARG A 173 3.83 -23.03 -7.13
CA ARG A 173 2.71 -22.98 -8.09
C ARG A 173 2.93 -22.00 -9.24
N LEU A 174 4.14 -21.46 -9.39
CA LEU A 174 4.45 -20.54 -10.48
C LEU A 174 4.28 -21.20 -11.83
N ILE A 175 3.43 -20.63 -12.67
CA ILE A 175 3.19 -21.05 -14.05
C ILE A 175 3.44 -19.87 -14.97
N LYS A 176 4.26 -20.04 -15.98
CA LYS A 176 4.44 -19.06 -17.05
C LYS A 176 3.49 -19.39 -18.20
N SER A 177 2.65 -18.43 -18.58
CA SER A 177 1.81 -18.55 -19.78
C SER A 177 2.68 -18.49 -21.04
N GLU A 178 2.59 -19.51 -21.88
CA GLU A 178 3.31 -19.57 -23.17
C GLU A 178 2.81 -18.50 -24.17
N PHE A 179 1.56 -18.05 -24.04
CA PHE A 179 0.94 -17.10 -24.97
C PHE A 179 1.21 -15.63 -24.60
N THR A 180 1.33 -15.31 -23.32
CA THR A 180 1.38 -13.93 -22.85
C THR A 180 2.68 -13.54 -22.17
N ASP A 181 3.57 -14.51 -21.90
CA ASP A 181 4.77 -14.32 -21.06
C ASP A 181 4.46 -13.78 -19.64
N VAL A 182 3.22 -13.96 -19.17
CA VAL A 182 2.82 -13.59 -17.80
C VAL A 182 3.09 -14.79 -16.89
N VAL A 183 3.73 -14.53 -15.75
CA VAL A 183 3.90 -15.51 -14.68
C VAL A 183 2.75 -15.36 -13.69
N ILE A 184 2.10 -16.47 -13.39
CA ILE A 184 0.90 -16.50 -12.54
C ILE A 184 1.17 -17.43 -11.37
N THR A 185 0.69 -17.03 -10.19
CA THR A 185 0.60 -17.91 -9.02
C THR A 185 -0.68 -17.64 -8.24
N VAL A 186 -1.02 -18.60 -7.38
CA VAL A 186 -2.25 -18.56 -6.59
C VAL A 186 -1.97 -18.83 -5.11
N ILE A 187 -2.74 -18.16 -4.25
CA ILE A 187 -2.77 -18.36 -2.80
C ILE A 187 -4.23 -18.55 -2.40
N THR A 188 -4.53 -19.70 -1.80
CA THR A 188 -5.89 -20.07 -1.39
C THR A 188 -6.12 -19.79 0.10
N GLN A 189 -7.38 -19.75 0.54
CA GLN A 189 -7.72 -19.65 1.97
C GLN A 189 -7.13 -20.81 2.78
N LYS A 190 -7.12 -22.01 2.21
CA LYS A 190 -6.50 -23.20 2.82
C LYS A 190 -5.01 -23.00 3.11
N ASP A 191 -4.29 -22.25 2.23
CA ASP A 191 -2.88 -21.99 2.45
C ASP A 191 -2.64 -21.09 3.67
N PHE A 192 -3.49 -20.08 3.88
CA PHE A 192 -3.43 -19.22 5.06
C PHE A 192 -3.68 -20.02 6.34
N GLU A 193 -4.73 -20.85 6.35
CA GLU A 193 -5.08 -21.70 7.49
C GLU A 193 -3.96 -22.67 7.85
N GLU A 194 -3.41 -23.39 6.87
CA GLU A 194 -2.37 -24.37 7.08
C GLU A 194 -1.00 -23.77 7.42
N CYS A 195 -0.74 -22.52 7.03
CA CYS A 195 0.48 -21.78 7.37
C CYS A 195 0.34 -20.99 8.69
N GLY A 196 -0.88 -20.91 9.24
CA GLY A 196 -1.15 -20.16 10.48
C GLY A 196 -0.90 -18.65 10.34
N VAL A 197 -1.26 -18.08 9.20
CA VAL A 197 -1.10 -16.65 8.91
C VAL A 197 -2.43 -16.02 8.49
N GLU A 198 -2.59 -14.73 8.78
CA GLU A 198 -3.78 -14.00 8.39
C GLU A 198 -3.73 -13.56 6.92
N ASN A 199 -4.91 -13.31 6.33
CA ASN A 199 -5.03 -12.96 4.91
C ASN A 199 -4.24 -11.72 4.49
N ASP A 200 -4.10 -10.74 5.36
CA ASP A 200 -3.42 -9.48 5.04
C ASP A 200 -1.91 -9.63 4.96
N SER A 201 -1.40 -10.71 5.55
CA SER A 201 0.04 -11.00 5.61
C SER A 201 0.68 -11.40 4.25
N ALA A 202 -0.09 -11.72 3.20
CA ALA A 202 0.47 -12.16 1.89
C ALA A 202 0.94 -11.00 0.98
N GLU A 203 1.06 -9.82 1.49
CA GLU A 203 1.69 -8.71 0.78
C GLU A 203 3.20 -8.99 0.60
N GLY A 204 3.76 -8.53 -0.49
CA GLY A 204 5.18 -8.77 -0.79
C GLY A 204 5.46 -9.88 -1.80
N VAL A 205 4.63 -10.95 -1.91
CA VAL A 205 4.82 -12.00 -2.93
C VAL A 205 4.90 -11.41 -4.34
N ALA A 206 3.95 -10.55 -4.71
CA ALA A 206 3.94 -9.89 -6.02
C ALA A 206 5.14 -8.97 -6.23
N ASN A 207 5.56 -8.25 -5.19
CA ASN A 207 6.73 -7.38 -5.24
C ASN A 207 8.03 -8.19 -5.38
N PHE A 208 8.17 -9.29 -4.65
CA PHE A 208 9.32 -10.18 -4.79
C PHE A 208 9.40 -10.78 -6.21
N LEU A 209 8.28 -11.26 -6.74
CA LEU A 209 8.19 -11.84 -8.07
C LEU A 209 8.39 -10.81 -9.20
N ASN A 210 8.24 -9.51 -8.92
CA ASN A 210 8.49 -8.47 -9.92
C ASN A 210 9.93 -8.46 -10.46
N ASN A 211 10.88 -9.07 -9.73
CA ASN A 211 12.27 -9.21 -10.13
C ASN A 211 12.54 -10.44 -11.03
N LEU A 212 11.50 -11.18 -11.44
CA LEU A 212 11.67 -12.34 -12.30
C LEU A 212 12.15 -11.96 -13.71
N HIS A 213 13.29 -12.51 -14.10
CA HIS A 213 13.75 -12.42 -15.49
C HIS A 213 12.90 -13.29 -16.42
N GLY A 214 12.64 -12.79 -17.62
CA GLY A 214 11.95 -13.57 -18.66
C GLY A 214 10.42 -13.60 -18.55
N ALA A 215 9.83 -12.75 -17.68
CA ALA A 215 8.41 -12.49 -17.64
C ALA A 215 8.09 -11.08 -18.14
N LYS A 216 6.94 -10.89 -18.79
CA LYS A 216 6.41 -9.56 -19.14
C LYS A 216 5.69 -8.93 -17.94
N ALA A 217 4.99 -9.73 -17.18
CA ALA A 217 4.30 -9.32 -15.96
C ALA A 217 4.15 -10.52 -15.02
N VAL A 218 3.84 -10.21 -13.78
CA VAL A 218 3.48 -11.19 -12.75
C VAL A 218 2.05 -10.92 -12.30
N LEU A 219 1.26 -11.99 -12.12
CA LEU A 219 -0.08 -11.97 -11.56
C LEU A 219 -0.12 -12.90 -10.35
N VAL A 220 -0.41 -12.34 -9.17
CA VAL A 220 -0.69 -13.13 -7.96
C VAL A 220 -2.19 -13.04 -7.68
N LEU A 221 -2.86 -14.19 -7.68
CA LEU A 221 -4.27 -14.33 -7.32
C LEU A 221 -4.36 -14.83 -5.89
N LYS A 222 -5.00 -14.06 -5.03
CA LYS A 222 -5.15 -14.33 -3.60
C LYS A 222 -6.62 -14.42 -3.22
N GLU A 223 -7.06 -15.56 -2.69
CA GLU A 223 -8.39 -15.65 -2.08
C GLU A 223 -8.45 -14.79 -0.82
N GLN A 224 -9.57 -14.09 -0.65
CA GLN A 224 -9.89 -13.30 0.54
C GLN A 224 -11.06 -13.92 1.30
N LYS A 225 -11.16 -13.62 2.58
CA LYS A 225 -12.36 -13.95 3.37
C LYS A 225 -13.57 -13.28 2.70
N GLY A 226 -14.70 -14.01 2.63
CA GLY A 226 -15.92 -13.49 1.99
C GLY A 226 -16.11 -13.90 0.54
N GLY A 227 -15.23 -14.75 -0.04
CA GLY A 227 -15.45 -15.31 -1.39
C GLY A 227 -15.06 -14.37 -2.53
N THR A 228 -14.08 -13.51 -2.29
CA THR A 228 -13.47 -12.68 -3.30
C THR A 228 -12.02 -13.12 -3.57
N ILE A 229 -11.52 -12.80 -4.74
CA ILE A 229 -10.13 -13.02 -5.17
C ILE A 229 -9.51 -11.68 -5.51
N LYS A 230 -8.44 -11.33 -4.81
CA LYS A 230 -7.61 -10.15 -5.14
C LYS A 230 -6.55 -10.56 -6.14
N GLY A 231 -6.52 -9.90 -7.30
CA GLY A 231 -5.45 -10.00 -8.29
C GLY A 231 -4.45 -8.86 -8.10
N SER A 232 -3.18 -9.18 -7.95
CA SER A 232 -2.08 -8.21 -7.88
C SER A 232 -1.15 -8.38 -9.06
N LEU A 233 -0.99 -7.32 -9.84
CA LEU A 233 -0.18 -7.30 -11.06
C LEU A 233 1.06 -6.44 -10.86
N ARG A 234 2.19 -6.92 -11.36
CA ARG A 234 3.47 -6.19 -11.37
C ARG A 234 4.19 -6.38 -12.70
N THR A 235 4.91 -5.36 -13.14
CA THR A 235 5.80 -5.44 -14.29
C THR A 235 6.97 -4.45 -14.15
N THR A 236 8.13 -4.83 -14.64
CA THR A 236 9.29 -3.95 -14.81
C THR A 236 9.43 -3.47 -16.27
N ARG A 237 8.60 -3.98 -17.19
CA ARG A 237 8.68 -3.69 -18.63
C ARG A 237 7.99 -2.36 -18.96
N ASP A 238 8.69 -1.47 -19.68
CA ASP A 238 8.16 -0.14 -20.01
C ASP A 238 7.02 -0.18 -21.02
N GLU A 239 7.01 -1.18 -21.88
CA GLU A 239 5.99 -1.42 -22.89
C GLU A 239 4.70 -2.05 -22.34
N VAL A 240 4.70 -2.52 -21.08
CA VAL A 240 3.56 -3.18 -20.45
C VAL A 240 2.82 -2.24 -19.51
N ASP A 241 1.50 -2.14 -19.69
CA ASP A 241 0.59 -1.44 -18.78
C ASP A 241 -0.36 -2.43 -18.08
N VAL A 242 -0.01 -2.80 -16.84
CA VAL A 242 -0.83 -3.71 -16.05
C VAL A 242 -2.09 -3.05 -15.49
N SER A 243 -2.16 -1.72 -15.43
CA SER A 243 -3.36 -1.00 -14.99
C SER A 243 -4.50 -1.15 -16.00
N GLY A 244 -4.17 -1.19 -17.30
CA GLY A 244 -5.14 -1.46 -18.35
C GLY A 244 -5.84 -2.81 -18.17
N PHE A 245 -5.07 -3.85 -17.80
CA PHE A 245 -5.64 -5.16 -17.51
C PHE A 245 -6.51 -5.14 -16.24
N ALA A 246 -6.04 -4.50 -15.16
CA ALA A 246 -6.81 -4.41 -13.91
C ALA A 246 -8.16 -3.71 -14.11
N ARG A 247 -8.22 -2.67 -14.92
CA ARG A 247 -9.47 -1.93 -15.26
C ARG A 247 -10.53 -2.82 -15.91
N LEU A 248 -10.17 -3.87 -16.64
CA LEU A 248 -11.13 -4.81 -17.23
C LEU A 248 -11.94 -5.56 -16.16
N PHE A 249 -11.41 -5.64 -14.94
CA PHE A 249 -12.04 -6.29 -13.78
C PHE A 249 -12.51 -5.28 -12.73
N GLY A 250 -12.68 -4.01 -13.10
CA GLY A 250 -13.11 -2.96 -12.17
C GLY A 250 -12.04 -2.50 -11.18
N GLY A 251 -10.77 -2.87 -11.43
CA GLY A 251 -9.64 -2.48 -10.62
C GLY A 251 -8.89 -1.27 -11.19
N GLY A 252 -7.67 -1.02 -10.68
CA GLY A 252 -6.84 0.11 -11.11
C GLY A 252 -5.43 0.04 -10.55
N GLY A 253 -4.73 1.17 -10.60
CA GLY A 253 -3.37 1.32 -10.11
C GLY A 253 -2.45 1.99 -11.13
N HIS A 254 -1.17 1.88 -10.89
CA HIS A 254 -0.12 2.41 -11.77
C HIS A 254 0.16 1.50 -12.95
N LYS A 255 0.73 2.04 -14.02
CA LYS A 255 1.19 1.29 -15.20
C LYS A 255 2.03 0.05 -14.84
N LYS A 256 2.84 0.12 -13.77
CA LYS A 256 3.76 -0.94 -13.33
C LYS A 256 3.23 -1.80 -12.18
N ALA A 257 2.21 -1.33 -11.45
CA ALA A 257 1.65 -2.00 -10.29
C ALA A 257 0.15 -1.72 -10.22
N ALA A 258 -0.66 -2.75 -10.38
CA ALA A 258 -2.11 -2.61 -10.39
C ALA A 258 -2.77 -3.79 -9.67
N GLY A 259 -4.04 -3.63 -9.31
CA GLY A 259 -4.81 -4.68 -8.66
C GLY A 259 -6.29 -4.62 -9.03
N PHE A 260 -6.96 -5.73 -8.83
CA PHE A 260 -8.41 -5.86 -9.00
C PHE A 260 -8.98 -6.87 -7.99
N SER A 261 -10.28 -6.84 -7.80
CA SER A 261 -10.98 -7.83 -6.99
C SER A 261 -12.17 -8.38 -7.77
N ILE A 262 -12.34 -9.71 -7.73
CA ILE A 262 -13.46 -10.40 -8.37
C ILE A 262 -14.10 -11.40 -7.40
N ASN A 263 -15.38 -11.67 -7.56
CA ASN A 263 -16.05 -12.73 -6.81
C ASN A 263 -15.64 -14.10 -7.35
N GLY A 264 -15.44 -15.07 -6.47
CA GLY A 264 -15.10 -16.44 -6.85
C GLY A 264 -14.23 -17.16 -5.83
N LYS A 265 -13.88 -18.39 -6.17
CA LYS A 265 -12.95 -19.25 -5.42
C LYS A 265 -11.91 -19.85 -6.37
N ILE A 266 -10.72 -20.12 -5.85
CA ILE A 266 -9.65 -20.76 -6.60
C ILE A 266 -9.70 -22.27 -6.35
N LYS A 267 -9.85 -23.06 -7.42
CA LYS A 267 -9.83 -24.53 -7.34
C LYS A 267 -8.68 -25.11 -8.16
N GLU A 268 -8.02 -26.10 -7.57
CA GLU A 268 -7.06 -26.92 -8.27
C GLU A 268 -7.79 -27.95 -9.16
N THR A 269 -7.33 -28.10 -10.37
CA THR A 269 -7.84 -29.07 -11.35
C THR A 269 -6.66 -29.83 -11.99
N PRO A 270 -6.89 -30.97 -12.64
CA PRO A 270 -5.81 -31.67 -13.36
C PRO A 270 -5.10 -30.83 -14.42
N SER A 271 -5.73 -29.80 -14.93
CA SER A 271 -5.17 -28.86 -15.92
C SER A 271 -4.62 -27.55 -15.31
N GLY A 272 -4.46 -27.49 -14.00
CA GLY A 272 -3.98 -26.31 -13.27
C GLY A 272 -5.09 -25.64 -12.43
N TRP A 273 -4.93 -24.35 -12.14
CA TRP A 273 -5.82 -23.58 -11.27
C TRP A 273 -6.93 -22.90 -12.07
N ARG A 274 -8.15 -22.89 -11.52
CA ARG A 274 -9.32 -22.22 -12.12
C ARG A 274 -10.07 -21.38 -11.07
N ILE A 275 -10.64 -20.27 -11.55
CA ILE A 275 -11.60 -19.47 -10.79
C ILE A 275 -13.00 -20.02 -11.08
N VAL A 276 -13.77 -20.26 -10.03
CA VAL A 276 -15.14 -20.80 -10.09
C VAL A 276 -16.09 -19.97 -9.25
#